data_bd86d829c2d06e807d76d70e7db5da72
#
_entry.id   bd86d829c2d06e807d76d70e7db5da72
#
_cell.length_a   1.000
_cell.length_b   1.000
_cell.length_c   1.000
_cell.angle_alpha   90.00
_cell.angle_beta   90.00
_cell.angle_gamma   90.00
#
_symmetry.space_group_name_H-M   'P 1'
#
loop_
_entity.id
_entity.type
_entity.pdbx_description
1 polymer ?
#
loop_
_entity_poly.entity_id
_entity_poly.type
_entity_poly.pdbx_seq_one_letter_code
_entity_poly.pdbx_strand_id
1 'polypeptide(L)'
;MPRPTRGDNLLGPSAKPKVRGSGWAYQPGTLQLGQDHFIPLDSPAWFAWLDQQLAFRFEQVYYVVGRGLAEPVYLNYTVRPEPRQRGQGYWYAYKKYHNQRLSGAYLGPTDHLTLAQLDQRGLQFLAQINPTFYQQLSQFGLVHFRQGPPPEPAPEP
;
A
#
# COMPACT_ATOMS: atom_id res chain seq x y z
N MET A 1 8.59 27.31 -16.88
CA MET A 1 8.53 26.94 -16.41
C MET A 1 8.56 26.31 -16.25
N PRO A 2 8.72 26.42 -16.06
CA PRO A 2 8.98 25.70 -15.79
C PRO A 2 8.37 24.90 -15.29
N ARG A 3 8.27 24.44 -15.28
CA ARG A 3 7.86 23.72 -14.86
C ARG A 3 7.95 23.70 -13.72
N PRO A 4 7.36 23.54 -13.20
CA PRO A 4 7.27 23.51 -12.06
C PRO A 4 8.13 22.89 -11.53
N THR A 5 8.45 23.08 -11.13
CA THR A 5 9.26 22.68 -10.72
C THR A 5 8.99 21.56 -10.12
N ARG A 6 9.53 20.91 -10.10
CA ARG A 6 9.37 19.89 -9.69
C ARG A 6 9.38 19.85 -8.36
N GLY A 7 10.08 20.39 -7.89
CA GLY A 7 10.20 20.26 -6.58
C GLY A 7 9.02 20.58 -5.88
N ASP A 8 8.48 21.51 -6.26
CA ASP A 8 7.44 21.90 -5.57
C ASP A 8 6.49 20.90 -5.66
N ASN A 9 6.61 20.01 -6.28
CA ASN A 9 5.69 19.17 -6.30
C ASN A 9 6.27 17.97 -5.98
N LEU A 10 6.74 17.79 -4.87
CA LEU A 10 7.18 16.66 -4.54
C LEU A 10 6.28 15.70 -4.91
N LEU A 11 5.08 15.86 -4.78
CA LEU A 11 4.19 14.94 -5.24
C LEU A 11 3.79 15.28 -6.56
N GLY A 12 4.26 16.11 -7.22
CA GLY A 12 3.96 16.43 -8.53
C GLY A 12 2.64 16.06 -9.04
N PRO A 13 2.22 16.55 -10.10
CA PRO A 13 0.91 16.27 -10.62
C PRO A 13 0.74 14.83 -11.02
N SER A 14 1.80 14.16 -11.38
CA SER A 14 1.64 12.80 -11.78
C SER A 14 1.87 11.86 -10.65
N ALA A 15 2.24 12.32 -9.51
CA ALA A 15 2.49 11.42 -8.43
C ALA A 15 1.21 11.07 -7.75
N LYS A 16 1.04 9.84 -7.36
CA LYS A 16 -0.16 9.44 -6.69
C LYS A 16 0.01 9.54 -5.21
N PRO A 17 -1.04 9.82 -4.48
CA PRO A 17 -0.97 9.76 -3.03
C PRO A 17 -0.54 8.38 -2.57
N LYS A 18 0.12 8.32 -1.43
CA LYS A 18 0.61 7.07 -0.92
C LYS A 18 -0.13 6.62 0.30
N VAL A 19 -0.38 5.34 0.37
CA VAL A 19 -1.01 4.74 1.55
C VAL A 19 -0.01 3.74 2.11
N ARG A 20 0.31 3.83 3.39
CA ARG A 20 1.23 2.93 4.03
C ARG A 20 0.49 1.81 4.72
N GLY A 21 0.93 0.60 4.47
CA GLY A 21 0.33 -0.57 5.09
C GLY A 21 0.77 -0.74 6.52
N SER A 22 0.38 -1.85 7.11
CA SER A 22 0.57 -2.07 8.52
C SER A 22 1.99 -2.30 8.93
N GLY A 23 2.85 -2.68 8.05
CA GLY A 23 4.22 -3.01 8.42
C GLY A 23 5.15 -1.84 8.63
N TRP A 24 4.74 -0.63 8.27
CA TRP A 24 5.63 0.52 8.39
C TRP A 24 5.73 0.99 9.84
N ALA A 25 6.91 1.45 10.22
CA ALA A 25 7.09 1.95 11.57
C ALA A 25 6.57 3.36 11.71
N TYR A 26 6.67 4.16 10.67
CA TYR A 26 6.25 5.54 10.75
C TYR A 26 4.94 5.69 10.03
N GLN A 27 3.94 6.20 10.69
CA GLN A 27 2.62 6.46 10.14
C GLN A 27 2.03 5.23 9.44
N PRO A 28 2.02 4.05 10.11
CA PRO A 28 1.42 2.90 9.46
C PRO A 28 -0.08 3.08 9.35
N GLY A 29 -0.66 2.51 8.35
CA GLY A 29 -2.11 2.56 8.16
C GLY A 29 -2.63 3.94 7.85
N THR A 30 -1.87 4.75 7.10
CA THR A 30 -2.31 6.10 6.80
C THR A 30 -2.18 6.43 5.34
N LEU A 31 -3.00 7.37 4.91
CA LEU A 31 -2.87 7.98 3.59
C LEU A 31 -2.09 9.26 3.77
N GLN A 32 -1.05 9.43 3.00
CA GLN A 32 -0.22 10.63 3.08
C GLN A 32 -0.59 11.60 1.96
N LEU A 33 -0.98 12.80 2.35
CA LEU A 33 -1.29 13.83 1.39
C LEU A 33 -0.30 14.96 1.63
N GLY A 34 0.79 14.95 1.04
CA GLY A 34 1.79 15.98 1.29
C GLY A 34 2.71 15.51 2.39
N GLN A 35 3.55 16.36 2.84
CA GLN A 35 4.56 15.94 3.75
C GLN A 35 4.10 15.75 5.17
N ASP A 36 3.16 16.52 5.62
CA ASP A 36 2.75 16.44 6.99
C ASP A 36 1.29 16.13 7.19
N HIS A 37 0.59 15.74 6.19
CA HIS A 37 -0.83 15.51 6.34
C HIS A 37 -1.12 14.02 6.15
N PHE A 38 -1.58 13.39 7.20
CA PHE A 38 -1.84 11.96 7.17
C PHE A 38 -3.28 11.69 7.61
N ILE A 39 -3.94 10.82 6.90
CA ILE A 39 -5.31 10.43 7.23
C ILE A 39 -5.31 8.96 7.59
N PRO A 40 -5.77 8.58 8.76
CA PRO A 40 -5.81 7.17 9.11
C PRO A 40 -6.79 6.40 8.24
N LEU A 41 -6.41 5.23 7.80
CA LEU A 41 -7.31 4.41 7.04
C LEU A 41 -8.44 3.94 7.94
N ASP A 42 -9.53 3.58 7.33
CA ASP A 42 -10.70 3.08 8.02
C ASP A 42 -11.40 4.13 8.86
N SER A 43 -10.99 5.38 8.73
CA SER A 43 -11.64 6.47 9.44
C SER A 43 -12.66 7.10 8.51
N PRO A 44 -13.58 7.89 9.04
CA PRO A 44 -14.51 8.58 8.14
C PRO A 44 -13.81 9.47 7.13
N ALA A 45 -12.70 10.06 7.53
CA ALA A 45 -11.96 10.91 6.61
C ALA A 45 -11.36 10.12 5.45
N TRP A 46 -10.95 8.88 5.72
CA TRP A 46 -10.41 8.02 4.68
C TRP A 46 -11.50 7.72 3.65
N PHE A 47 -12.68 7.32 4.12
CA PHE A 47 -13.73 6.99 3.18
C PHE A 47 -14.23 8.23 2.44
N ALA A 48 -14.22 9.38 3.08
CA ALA A 48 -14.57 10.62 2.41
C ALA A 48 -13.56 10.94 1.32
N TRP A 49 -12.28 10.70 1.61
CA TRP A 49 -11.26 10.93 0.58
C TRP A 49 -11.47 10.00 -0.60
N LEU A 50 -11.84 8.75 -0.34
CA LEU A 50 -12.07 7.81 -1.43
C LEU A 50 -13.23 8.23 -2.33
N ASP A 51 -14.16 8.99 -1.82
CA ASP A 51 -15.26 9.45 -2.66
C ASP A 51 -14.80 10.35 -3.79
N GLN A 52 -13.61 10.87 -3.73
CA GLN A 52 -13.08 11.66 -4.82
C GLN A 52 -12.65 10.79 -5.98
N GLN A 53 -12.62 9.50 -5.81
CA GLN A 53 -12.33 8.55 -6.88
C GLN A 53 -10.96 8.79 -7.51
N LEU A 54 -9.95 8.97 -6.66
CA LEU A 54 -8.59 9.19 -7.13
C LEU A 54 -7.74 7.95 -6.91
N ALA A 55 -6.84 7.69 -7.81
CA ALA A 55 -5.94 6.57 -7.67
C ALA A 55 -4.91 6.84 -6.60
N PHE A 56 -4.42 5.78 -5.99
CA PHE A 56 -3.35 5.93 -5.00
C PHE A 56 -2.43 4.73 -5.07
N ARG A 57 -1.28 4.85 -4.41
CA ARG A 57 -0.33 3.76 -4.35
C ARG A 57 -0.30 3.20 -2.95
N PHE A 58 -0.45 1.90 -2.82
CA PHE A 58 -0.35 1.25 -1.53
C PHE A 58 1.06 0.70 -1.40
N GLU A 59 1.72 0.97 -0.28
CA GLU A 59 3.08 0.52 -0.05
C GLU A 59 3.13 -0.29 1.23
N GLN A 60 3.75 -1.45 1.16
CA GLN A 60 3.82 -2.33 2.30
C GLN A 60 5.24 -2.84 2.50
N VAL A 61 5.60 -3.16 3.71
CA VAL A 61 6.90 -3.71 4.00
C VAL A 61 6.68 -4.95 4.84
N TYR A 62 7.42 -6.01 4.52
CA TYR A 62 7.27 -7.27 5.22
C TYR A 62 8.60 -7.70 5.83
N TYR A 63 8.53 -8.26 7.01
CA TYR A 63 9.70 -8.74 7.70
C TYR A 63 9.45 -10.18 8.09
N VAL A 64 10.51 -10.98 8.19
CA VAL A 64 10.38 -12.33 8.67
C VAL A 64 10.79 -12.29 10.14
N VAL A 65 9.82 -12.37 11.01
CA VAL A 65 10.09 -12.26 12.41
C VAL A 65 10.79 -13.47 12.91
N GLY A 66 11.74 -13.30 13.74
CA GLY A 66 12.43 -14.44 14.33
C GLY A 66 13.60 -14.94 13.57
N ARG A 67 13.89 -14.35 12.45
CA ARG A 67 15.02 -14.78 11.71
C ARG A 67 16.18 -13.85 11.85
N GLY A 68 16.23 -13.05 12.79
CA GLY A 68 17.34 -12.21 12.98
C GLY A 68 17.42 -11.12 11.97
N LEU A 69 18.48 -10.99 11.32
CA LEU A 69 18.68 -9.91 10.46
C LEU A 69 18.12 -9.98 9.10
N ALA A 70 17.03 -10.61 8.88
CA ALA A 70 16.48 -10.70 7.57
C ALA A 70 16.19 -9.31 7.02
N GLU A 71 16.38 -9.13 5.76
CA GLU A 71 16.10 -7.86 5.16
C GLU A 71 14.65 -7.70 4.87
N PRO A 72 14.11 -6.55 5.02
CA PRO A 72 12.69 -6.34 4.71
C PRO A 72 12.43 -6.43 3.22
N VAL A 73 11.24 -6.82 2.86
CA VAL A 73 10.83 -6.87 1.48
C VAL A 73 9.75 -5.83 1.29
N TYR A 74 9.94 -4.95 0.31
CA TYR A 74 8.98 -3.88 0.04
C TYR A 74 8.11 -4.27 -1.14
N LEU A 75 6.84 -3.95 -1.04
CA LEU A 75 5.91 -4.23 -2.10
C LEU A 75 5.00 -3.03 -2.28
N ASN A 76 4.70 -2.69 -3.49
CA ASN A 76 3.72 -1.63 -3.71
C ASN A 76 2.83 -2.02 -4.86
N TYR A 77 1.65 -1.44 -4.90
CA TYR A 77 0.77 -1.63 -6.04
C TYR A 77 -0.14 -0.40 -6.16
N THR A 78 -0.74 -0.23 -7.30
CA THR A 78 -1.61 0.91 -7.55
C THR A 78 -3.05 0.50 -7.35
N VAL A 79 -3.85 1.36 -6.74
CA VAL A 79 -5.26 1.13 -6.54
C VAL A 79 -6.01 2.21 -7.32
N ARG A 80 -6.91 1.81 -8.17
CA ARG A 80 -7.64 2.75 -9.01
C ARG A 80 -9.10 2.43 -9.04
N PRO A 81 -9.96 3.44 -9.13
CA PRO A 81 -11.36 3.17 -9.30
C PRO A 81 -11.66 2.96 -10.77
N GLU A 82 -12.57 2.06 -11.05
CA GLU A 82 -13.02 1.86 -12.41
C GLU A 82 -14.46 2.32 -12.44
N PRO A 83 -14.78 3.24 -13.29
CA PRO A 83 -16.11 3.82 -13.25
C PRO A 83 -17.17 2.84 -13.69
N ARG A 84 -18.38 3.03 -13.23
CA ARG A 84 -19.48 2.23 -13.64
C ARG A 84 -20.45 3.12 -14.33
N GLN A 85 -21.36 2.55 -15.05
CA GLN A 85 -22.28 3.34 -15.72
C GLN A 85 -23.15 4.07 -14.77
N ARG A 86 -23.46 3.52 -13.66
CA ARG A 86 -24.25 4.18 -12.74
C ARG A 86 -23.69 4.06 -11.42
N GLY A 87 -23.73 4.96 -10.53
CA GLY A 87 -23.27 4.92 -9.17
C GLY A 87 -21.78 4.97 -9.08
N GLN A 88 -21.24 4.56 -7.96
CA GLN A 88 -19.84 4.64 -7.73
C GLN A 88 -19.15 3.55 -8.41
N GLY A 89 -17.92 3.73 -8.72
CA GLY A 89 -17.15 2.70 -9.36
C GLY A 89 -16.70 1.65 -8.39
N TYR A 90 -16.07 0.63 -8.89
CA TYR A 90 -15.45 -0.36 -8.06
C TYR A 90 -13.95 -0.14 -8.12
N TRP A 91 -13.26 -0.65 -7.16
CA TRP A 91 -11.83 -0.42 -7.05
C TRP A 91 -11.06 -1.66 -7.44
N TYR A 92 -9.90 -1.43 -8.07
CA TYR A 92 -9.04 -2.52 -8.52
C TYR A 92 -7.60 -2.23 -8.16
N ALA A 93 -6.86 -3.29 -7.87
CA ALA A 93 -5.44 -3.21 -7.59
C ALA A 93 -4.69 -3.62 -8.84
N TYR A 94 -3.63 -2.91 -9.14
CA TYR A 94 -2.84 -3.21 -10.32
C TYR A 94 -1.39 -3.38 -9.95
N LYS A 95 -0.82 -4.50 -10.36
CA LYS A 95 0.58 -4.77 -10.12
C LYS A 95 1.12 -5.53 -11.30
N LYS A 96 2.28 -5.11 -11.80
CA LYS A 96 2.93 -5.84 -12.86
C LYS A 96 4.21 -6.41 -12.35
N TYR A 97 4.58 -7.55 -12.86
CA TYR A 97 5.84 -8.16 -12.53
C TYR A 97 6.34 -8.81 -13.80
N HIS A 98 7.49 -8.40 -14.27
CA HIS A 98 8.05 -8.86 -15.55
C HIS A 98 7.06 -8.58 -16.66
N ASN A 99 6.48 -7.41 -16.65
CA ASN A 99 5.58 -6.97 -17.70
C ASN A 99 4.28 -7.75 -17.77
N GLN A 100 3.97 -8.52 -16.77
CA GLN A 100 2.71 -9.21 -16.78
C GLN A 100 1.88 -8.74 -15.61
N ARG A 101 0.59 -8.57 -15.85
CA ARG A 101 -0.30 -8.11 -14.80
C ARG A 101 -0.62 -9.26 -13.87
N LEU A 102 -0.46 -9.08 -12.59
CA LEU A 102 -0.74 -10.13 -11.64
C LEU A 102 -2.24 -10.26 -11.42
N SER A 103 -2.68 -11.44 -11.01
CA SER A 103 -4.08 -11.69 -10.80
C SER A 103 -4.52 -11.19 -9.43
N GLY A 104 -5.80 -11.20 -9.18
CA GLY A 104 -6.29 -10.78 -7.87
C GLY A 104 -6.57 -9.30 -7.79
N ALA A 105 -6.99 -8.73 -8.88
CA ALA A 105 -7.09 -7.30 -8.95
C ALA A 105 -8.31 -6.68 -8.31
N TYR A 106 -9.42 -7.38 -8.26
CA TYR A 106 -10.65 -6.74 -7.81
C TYR A 106 -10.70 -6.52 -6.31
N LEU A 107 -10.99 -5.30 -5.89
CA LEU A 107 -11.07 -4.97 -4.49
C LEU A 107 -12.48 -4.72 -4.00
N GLY A 108 -13.37 -4.31 -4.85
CA GLY A 108 -14.75 -4.12 -4.45
C GLY A 108 -15.17 -2.66 -4.37
N PRO A 109 -16.31 -2.42 -3.78
CA PRO A 109 -16.80 -1.04 -3.64
C PRO A 109 -16.00 -0.27 -2.59
N THR A 110 -16.26 1.01 -2.51
CA THR A 110 -15.48 1.90 -1.67
C THR A 110 -15.40 1.45 -0.22
N ASP A 111 -16.49 0.98 0.33
CA ASP A 111 -16.47 0.62 1.73
C ASP A 111 -15.73 -0.66 2.00
N HIS A 112 -15.24 -1.34 0.97
CA HIS A 112 -14.41 -2.50 1.17
C HIS A 112 -12.93 -2.13 1.21
N LEU A 113 -12.58 -0.88 1.00
CA LEU A 113 -11.18 -0.51 0.98
C LEU A 113 -10.69 -0.20 2.38
N THR A 114 -10.54 -1.24 3.14
CA THR A 114 -10.02 -1.11 4.50
C THR A 114 -8.55 -1.47 4.51
N LEU A 115 -7.87 -1.11 5.56
CA LEU A 115 -6.47 -1.44 5.70
C LEU A 115 -6.28 -2.95 5.61
N ALA A 116 -7.15 -3.71 6.26
CA ALA A 116 -7.02 -5.16 6.23
C ALA A 116 -7.13 -5.70 4.82
N GLN A 117 -8.04 -5.15 4.03
CA GLN A 117 -8.21 -5.61 2.68
C GLN A 117 -6.99 -5.26 1.84
N LEU A 118 -6.45 -4.08 2.02
CA LEU A 118 -5.29 -3.67 1.25
C LEU A 118 -4.06 -4.49 1.61
N ASP A 119 -3.89 -4.79 2.90
CA ASP A 119 -2.78 -5.61 3.34
C ASP A 119 -2.93 -7.04 2.80
N GLN A 120 -4.12 -7.55 2.80
CA GLN A 120 -4.37 -8.89 2.31
C GLN A 120 -4.05 -8.99 0.82
N ARG A 121 -4.44 -7.98 0.05
CA ARG A 121 -4.16 -8.00 -1.37
C ARG A 121 -2.65 -7.94 -1.61
N GLY A 122 -1.96 -7.19 -0.78
CA GLY A 122 -0.51 -7.14 -0.88
C GLY A 122 0.13 -8.50 -0.66
N LEU A 123 -0.38 -9.26 0.30
CA LEU A 123 0.15 -10.59 0.52
C LEU A 123 -0.12 -11.49 -0.67
N GLN A 124 -1.26 -11.35 -1.31
CA GLN A 124 -1.55 -12.15 -2.48
C GLN A 124 -0.61 -11.83 -3.63
N PHE A 125 -0.28 -10.56 -3.82
CA PHE A 125 0.69 -10.21 -4.83
C PHE A 125 2.08 -10.73 -4.45
N LEU A 126 2.43 -10.63 -3.18
CA LEU A 126 3.73 -11.10 -2.73
C LEU A 126 3.88 -12.59 -2.99
N ALA A 127 2.84 -13.36 -2.77
CA ALA A 127 2.91 -14.79 -3.00
C ALA A 127 3.19 -15.10 -4.45
N GLN A 128 2.72 -14.26 -5.36
CA GLN A 128 2.98 -14.49 -6.78
C GLN A 128 4.38 -14.04 -7.17
N ILE A 129 4.89 -13.00 -6.56
CA ILE A 129 6.18 -12.45 -6.94
C ILE A 129 7.33 -13.17 -6.27
N ASN A 130 7.17 -13.51 -5.02
CA ASN A 130 8.25 -14.09 -4.25
C ASN A 130 7.72 -15.20 -3.35
N PRO A 131 7.35 -16.33 -3.94
CA PRO A 131 6.73 -17.39 -3.17
C PRO A 131 7.60 -17.95 -2.05
N THR A 132 8.91 -17.92 -2.23
CA THR A 132 9.80 -18.41 -1.20
C THR A 132 9.70 -17.54 0.04
N PHE A 133 9.74 -16.24 -0.14
CA PHE A 133 9.63 -15.33 0.99
C PHE A 133 8.25 -15.44 1.61
N TYR A 134 7.24 -15.60 0.79
CA TYR A 134 5.88 -15.72 1.29
C TYR A 134 5.76 -16.96 2.16
N GLN A 135 6.42 -18.04 1.77
CA GLN A 135 6.38 -19.21 2.57
C GLN A 135 7.12 -19.01 3.87
N GLN A 136 8.19 -18.27 3.88
CA GLN A 136 8.90 -17.97 5.10
C GLN A 136 8.02 -17.17 6.06
N LEU A 137 7.27 -16.23 5.51
CA LEU A 137 6.38 -15.47 6.36
C LEU A 137 5.37 -16.39 7.02
N SER A 138 4.79 -17.30 6.27
CA SER A 138 3.82 -18.19 6.85
C SER A 138 4.43 -19.08 7.87
N GLN A 139 5.63 -19.58 7.58
CA GLN A 139 6.23 -20.50 8.44
C GLN A 139 6.66 -19.86 9.75
N PHE A 140 7.09 -18.65 9.76
CA PHE A 140 7.55 -18.01 10.95
C PHE A 140 6.53 -17.05 11.53
N GLY A 141 5.34 -17.18 11.14
CA GLY A 141 4.31 -16.45 11.76
C GLY A 141 4.11 -15.09 11.48
N LEU A 142 4.56 -14.75 10.55
CA LEU A 142 4.54 -13.49 10.36
C LEU A 142 3.56 -12.78 10.05
N VAL A 143 2.73 -13.17 9.98
CA VAL A 143 1.73 -12.44 9.72
C VAL A 143 1.60 -11.38 10.55
N HIS A 144 2.36 -11.22 11.41
CA HIS A 144 2.20 -10.20 12.20
C HIS A 144 2.92 -9.05 11.88
N PHE A 145 3.19 -8.89 10.65
CA PHE A 145 3.94 -7.75 10.37
C PHE A 145 3.29 -6.54 10.98
N ARG A 146 2.11 -6.63 11.30
CA ARG A 146 1.53 -5.50 11.76
C ARG A 146 1.97 -5.21 13.09
N GLN A 147 2.56 -6.03 13.80
CA GLN A 147 2.88 -5.75 14.98
C GLN A 147 4.19 -5.58 15.13
N GLY A 148 4.78 -5.45 14.51
CA GLY A 148 5.95 -5.24 14.74
C GLY A 148 7.01 -5.50 14.53
N PRO A 149 7.38 -5.51 13.67
CA PRO A 149 8.59 -5.67 13.42
C PRO A 149 9.15 -4.50 13.69
N PRO A 150 10.21 -4.52 13.78
CA PRO A 150 10.83 -3.46 14.10
C PRO A 150 10.74 -2.52 13.12
N PRO A 151 10.84 -1.57 13.40
CA PRO A 151 10.73 -0.54 12.62
C PRO A 151 11.82 -0.51 11.78
N GLU A 152 11.85 0.08 10.88
CA GLU A 152 12.80 0.18 10.08
C GLU A 152 13.82 0.70 10.76
N PRO A 153 14.85 0.49 10.41
CA PRO A 153 15.96 0.90 10.99
C PRO A 153 15.94 2.26 11.12
N ALA A 154 16.30 2.58 12.06
CA ALA A 154 16.33 3.83 12.26
C ALA A 154 17.11 4.45 11.37
N PRO A 155 16.93 5.42 11.12
CA PRO A 155 17.62 6.08 10.24
C PRO A 155 18.72 6.45 10.91
N GLU A 156 19.28 6.32 11.27
CA GLU A 156 20.17 6.68 11.82
C GLU A 156 20.73 7.38 11.77
N PRO A 157 21.00 7.72 12.13
CA PRO A 157 21.50 8.68 12.32
C PRO A 157 22.33 8.74 11.91
#